data_570fa4a79cd14643881e3e56ac2fdf9c
#
_entry.id   570fa4a79cd14643881e3e56ac2fdf9c
#
_cell.length_a   1.000
_cell.length_b   1.000
_cell.length_c   1.000
_cell.angle_alpha   90.00
_cell.angle_beta   90.00
_cell.angle_gamma   90.00
#
_symmetry.space_group_name_H-M   'P 1'
#
loop_
_entity.id
_entity.type
_entity.pdbx_description
1 polymer ?
#
loop_
_entity_poly.entity_id
_entity_poly.type
_entity_poly.pdbx_seq_one_letter_code
_entity_poly.pdbx_strand_id
1 'polypeptide(L)'
;MKLTLGFSPCPNDTFIFDALVNNIIDTEGLSFDVQLEDVQTLNEWALQGKLDVSKISYGVYPKLLNSYTLLRSGGALGKGVGPLLITKQDVRNTKYEELQQFVNTSTIAIPGINTTAHFLFSQAFPAAMQKQFMVFHEIEEAVSSGKVDAGVII
;
A
#
# COMPACT_ATOMS: atom_id res chain seq x y z
N MET A 1 -26.84 6.07 -11.84
CA MET A 1 -26.41 4.69 -11.48
C MET A 1 -25.61 4.76 -10.19
N LYS A 2 -25.87 3.87 -9.20
CA LYS A 2 -25.11 3.84 -7.95
C LYS A 2 -24.03 2.76 -8.03
N LEU A 3 -22.78 3.13 -7.71
CA LEU A 3 -21.60 2.26 -7.71
C LEU A 3 -20.97 2.19 -6.31
N THR A 4 -20.39 1.06 -5.95
CA THR A 4 -19.54 0.94 -4.77
C THR A 4 -18.15 1.45 -5.08
N LEU A 5 -17.60 2.35 -4.22
CA LEU A 5 -16.29 2.96 -4.38
C LEU A 5 -15.45 2.77 -3.12
N GLY A 6 -14.32 2.07 -3.24
CA GLY A 6 -13.38 1.86 -2.14
C GLY A 6 -12.09 2.67 -2.31
N PHE A 7 -11.68 3.38 -1.25
CA PHE A 7 -10.37 4.03 -1.17
C PHE A 7 -9.92 4.18 0.29
N SER A 8 -8.62 4.45 0.50
CA SER A 8 -8.09 4.53 1.86
C SER A 8 -8.40 5.88 2.52
N PRO A 9 -8.49 5.95 3.86
CA PRO A 9 -8.67 7.21 4.58
C PRO A 9 -7.40 8.07 4.60
N CYS A 10 -6.34 7.69 3.84
CA CYS A 10 -5.11 8.48 3.79
C CYS A 10 -5.33 9.83 3.09
N PRO A 11 -4.53 10.87 3.41
CA PRO A 11 -4.69 12.20 2.84
C PRO A 11 -4.63 12.25 1.30
N ASN A 12 -3.84 11.38 0.67
CA ASN A 12 -3.74 11.33 -0.79
C ASN A 12 -5.06 10.89 -1.42
N ASP A 13 -5.64 9.81 -0.92
CA ASP A 13 -6.86 9.25 -1.49
C ASP A 13 -8.07 10.14 -1.17
N THR A 14 -8.19 10.64 0.06
CA THR A 14 -9.28 11.56 0.43
C THR A 14 -9.23 12.84 -0.40
N PHE A 15 -8.04 13.38 -0.69
CA PHE A 15 -7.89 14.53 -1.60
C PHE A 15 -8.31 14.19 -3.03
N ILE A 16 -7.91 13.04 -3.57
CA ILE A 16 -8.22 12.62 -4.94
C ILE A 16 -9.73 12.46 -5.14
N PHE A 17 -10.43 11.89 -4.18
CA PHE A 17 -11.84 11.52 -4.31
C PHE A 17 -12.82 12.55 -3.71
N ASP A 18 -12.34 13.59 -3.02
CA ASP A 18 -13.17 14.59 -2.32
C ASP A 18 -14.27 15.19 -3.21
N ALA A 19 -13.88 15.74 -4.36
CA ALA A 19 -14.81 16.39 -5.26
C ALA A 19 -15.87 15.44 -5.83
N LEU A 20 -15.48 14.17 -6.05
CA LEU A 20 -16.36 13.14 -6.58
C LEU A 20 -17.42 12.70 -5.55
N VAL A 21 -16.97 12.41 -4.31
CA VAL A 21 -17.86 11.83 -3.28
C VAL A 21 -18.73 12.88 -2.61
N ASN A 22 -18.30 14.14 -2.59
CA ASN A 22 -19.07 15.27 -2.04
C ASN A 22 -19.92 16.00 -3.10
N ASN A 23 -20.02 15.45 -4.33
CA ASN A 23 -20.81 16.03 -5.42
C ASN A 23 -20.42 17.47 -5.77
N ILE A 24 -19.13 17.81 -5.67
CA ILE A 24 -18.59 19.13 -6.03
C ILE A 24 -18.43 19.25 -7.54
N ILE A 25 -18.28 18.11 -8.23
CA ILE A 25 -18.23 18.02 -9.69
C ILE A 25 -19.44 17.29 -10.23
N ASP A 26 -19.81 17.57 -11.49
CA ASP A 26 -20.83 16.82 -12.19
C ASP A 26 -20.36 15.38 -12.43
N THR A 27 -21.11 14.41 -11.90
CA THR A 27 -20.84 12.99 -12.00
C THR A 27 -21.63 12.32 -13.14
N GLU A 28 -22.29 13.10 -14.00
CA GLU A 28 -23.09 12.61 -15.14
C GLU A 28 -24.13 11.54 -14.73
N GLY A 29 -24.72 11.72 -13.54
CA GLY A 29 -25.75 10.83 -12.99
C GLY A 29 -25.21 9.58 -12.29
N LEU A 30 -23.90 9.49 -12.04
CA LEU A 30 -23.31 8.49 -11.14
C LEU A 30 -23.45 8.94 -9.69
N SER A 31 -23.64 7.99 -8.79
CA SER A 31 -23.55 8.18 -7.34
C SER A 31 -22.74 7.08 -6.73
N PHE A 32 -22.09 7.34 -5.59
CA PHE A 32 -21.13 6.41 -5.00
C PHE A 32 -21.51 6.02 -3.59
N ASP A 33 -21.43 4.72 -3.32
CA ASP A 33 -21.48 4.14 -1.97
C ASP A 33 -20.02 3.95 -1.50
N VAL A 34 -19.57 4.85 -0.64
CA VAL A 34 -18.14 4.97 -0.29
C VAL A 34 -17.79 4.01 0.84
N GLN A 35 -16.72 3.25 0.63
CA GLN A 35 -16.12 2.34 1.60
C GLN A 35 -14.68 2.80 1.90
N LEU A 36 -14.42 3.21 3.15
CA LEU A 36 -13.09 3.63 3.59
C LEU A 36 -12.40 2.48 4.32
N GLU A 37 -11.35 1.95 3.72
CA GLU A 37 -10.59 0.82 4.27
C GLU A 37 -9.10 0.97 4.02
N ASP A 38 -8.28 0.23 4.75
CA ASP A 38 -6.85 0.18 4.46
C ASP A 38 -6.55 -0.46 3.10
N VAL A 39 -5.38 -0.14 2.54
CA VAL A 39 -5.03 -0.56 1.18
C VAL A 39 -4.93 -2.08 1.01
N GLN A 40 -4.54 -2.83 2.05
CA GLN A 40 -4.48 -4.29 1.97
C GLN A 40 -5.89 -4.88 1.90
N THR A 41 -6.82 -4.39 2.70
CA THR A 41 -8.24 -4.77 2.66
C THR A 41 -8.86 -4.47 1.29
N LEU A 42 -8.60 -3.27 0.74
CA LEU A 42 -9.06 -2.92 -0.61
C LEU A 42 -8.48 -3.84 -1.69
N ASN A 43 -7.20 -4.20 -1.59
CA ASN A 43 -6.58 -5.16 -2.50
C ASN A 43 -7.25 -6.55 -2.42
N GLU A 44 -7.57 -7.03 -1.22
CA GLU A 44 -8.27 -8.29 -1.02
C GLU A 44 -9.70 -8.25 -1.57
N TRP A 45 -10.41 -7.15 -1.35
CA TRP A 45 -11.75 -6.95 -1.88
C TRP A 45 -11.77 -6.88 -3.41
N ALA A 46 -10.76 -6.26 -4.00
CA ALA A 46 -10.60 -6.26 -5.45
C ALA A 46 -10.35 -7.68 -6.01
N LEU A 47 -9.52 -8.48 -5.34
CA LEU A 47 -9.31 -9.89 -5.73
C LEU A 47 -10.58 -10.73 -5.64
N GLN A 48 -11.53 -10.33 -4.80
CA GLN A 48 -12.85 -10.98 -4.64
C GLN A 48 -13.93 -10.39 -5.56
N GLY A 49 -13.63 -9.31 -6.30
CA GLY A 49 -14.61 -8.62 -7.14
C GLY A 49 -15.71 -7.91 -6.33
N LYS A 50 -15.40 -7.47 -5.08
CA LYS A 50 -16.40 -6.98 -4.13
C LYS A 50 -16.90 -5.57 -4.42
N LEU A 51 -16.07 -4.73 -5.07
CA LEU A 51 -16.38 -3.33 -5.35
C LEU A 51 -16.42 -3.06 -6.85
N ASP A 52 -17.27 -2.13 -7.28
CA ASP A 52 -17.34 -1.70 -8.68
C ASP A 52 -16.12 -0.84 -9.05
N VAL A 53 -15.71 0.04 -8.14
CA VAL A 53 -14.53 0.90 -8.30
C VAL A 53 -13.69 0.82 -7.04
N SER A 54 -12.38 0.62 -7.17
CA SER A 54 -11.50 0.50 -6.01
C SER A 54 -10.14 1.16 -6.27
N LYS A 55 -9.64 1.88 -5.27
CA LYS A 55 -8.23 2.23 -5.18
C LYS A 55 -7.46 0.98 -4.75
N ILE A 56 -6.43 0.64 -5.51
CA ILE A 56 -5.63 -0.56 -5.27
C ILE A 56 -4.14 -0.24 -5.36
N SER A 57 -3.32 -1.13 -4.83
CA SER A 57 -1.87 -1.10 -5.04
C SER A 57 -1.51 -1.53 -6.47
N TYR A 58 -0.55 -0.86 -7.09
CA TYR A 58 -0.01 -1.32 -8.38
C TYR A 58 0.54 -2.74 -8.32
N GLY A 59 1.07 -3.17 -7.17
CA GLY A 59 1.59 -4.53 -6.98
C GLY A 59 0.55 -5.65 -7.12
N VAL A 60 -0.74 -5.37 -6.87
CA VAL A 60 -1.82 -6.36 -7.03
C VAL A 60 -2.45 -6.33 -8.42
N TYR A 61 -2.35 -5.23 -9.16
CA TYR A 61 -3.04 -5.03 -10.43
C TYR A 61 -2.80 -6.15 -11.45
N PRO A 62 -1.59 -6.74 -11.61
CA PRO A 62 -1.39 -7.86 -12.54
C PRO A 62 -2.31 -9.07 -12.29
N LYS A 63 -2.78 -9.26 -11.06
CA LYS A 63 -3.72 -10.34 -10.70
C LYS A 63 -5.18 -10.01 -11.05
N LEU A 64 -5.45 -8.75 -11.40
CA LEU A 64 -6.81 -8.22 -11.62
C LEU A 64 -7.13 -7.94 -13.08
N LEU A 65 -6.21 -8.18 -14.00
CA LEU A 65 -6.33 -7.85 -15.44
C LEU A 65 -7.59 -8.43 -16.12
N ASN A 66 -8.11 -9.56 -15.62
CA ASN A 66 -9.29 -10.19 -16.17
C ASN A 66 -10.61 -9.72 -15.50
N SER A 67 -10.52 -8.97 -14.40
CA SER A 67 -11.67 -8.60 -13.57
C SER A 67 -11.90 -7.09 -13.52
N TYR A 68 -10.84 -6.30 -13.66
CA TYR A 68 -10.88 -4.83 -13.55
C TYR A 68 -10.13 -4.15 -14.68
N THR A 69 -10.65 -3.00 -15.07
CA THR A 69 -9.98 -2.09 -16.01
C THR A 69 -9.31 -0.96 -15.23
N LEU A 70 -8.03 -0.70 -15.52
CA LEU A 70 -7.33 0.44 -14.94
C LEU A 70 -7.85 1.75 -15.53
N LEU A 71 -8.32 2.63 -14.67
CA LEU A 71 -8.73 3.99 -15.06
C LEU A 71 -7.48 4.88 -15.28
N ARG A 72 -7.64 5.90 -16.13
CA ARG A 72 -6.54 6.86 -16.46
C ARG A 72 -6.38 7.97 -15.43
N SER A 73 -7.18 7.97 -14.37
CA SER A 73 -7.21 8.98 -13.30
C SER A 73 -7.24 8.33 -11.93
N GLY A 74 -7.05 9.09 -10.87
CA GLY A 74 -7.10 8.61 -9.50
C GLY A 74 -5.82 7.92 -9.00
N GLY A 75 -4.72 7.97 -9.77
CA GLY A 75 -3.44 7.44 -9.36
C GLY A 75 -2.64 8.42 -8.50
N ALA A 76 -1.95 7.93 -7.46
CA ALA A 76 -0.92 8.67 -6.74
C ALA A 76 0.46 8.26 -7.29
N LEU A 77 1.25 9.24 -7.72
CA LEU A 77 2.59 9.04 -8.26
C LEU A 77 3.63 9.68 -7.36
N GLY A 78 4.55 8.87 -6.84
CA GLY A 78 5.76 9.35 -6.18
C GLY A 78 6.93 9.46 -7.18
N LYS A 79 7.62 10.60 -7.21
CA LYS A 79 8.86 10.78 -7.99
C LYS A 79 10.04 11.00 -7.06
N GLY A 80 11.03 10.11 -7.11
CA GLY A 80 12.20 10.18 -6.22
C GLY A 80 11.88 9.83 -4.76
N VAL A 81 10.68 9.31 -4.51
CA VAL A 81 10.22 8.77 -3.24
C VAL A 81 9.72 7.35 -3.50
N GLY A 82 9.95 6.47 -2.58
CA GLY A 82 9.52 5.08 -2.67
C GLY A 82 9.36 4.50 -1.28
N PRO A 83 9.12 3.19 -1.17
CA PRO A 83 9.12 2.55 0.14
C PRO A 83 10.44 2.80 0.88
N LEU A 84 10.32 3.21 2.13
CA LEU A 84 11.46 3.44 3.02
C LEU A 84 11.59 2.24 3.97
N LEU A 85 12.82 1.78 4.17
CA LEU A 85 13.15 0.83 5.23
C LEU A 85 13.49 1.61 6.50
N ILE A 86 12.71 1.44 7.54
CA ILE A 86 12.94 2.06 8.85
C ILE A 86 13.45 1.02 9.85
N THR A 87 14.38 1.41 10.70
CA THR A 87 14.95 0.58 11.78
C THR A 87 15.49 1.46 12.89
N LYS A 88 15.64 0.90 14.10
CA LYS A 88 16.31 1.56 15.24
C LYS A 88 17.84 1.54 15.12
N GLN A 89 18.38 0.69 14.27
CA GLN A 89 19.83 0.62 14.05
C GLN A 89 20.30 1.78 13.17
N ASP A 90 21.48 2.30 13.46
CA ASP A 90 22.12 3.30 12.59
C ASP A 90 22.74 2.63 11.35
N VAL A 91 22.02 2.67 10.26
CA VAL A 91 22.43 2.08 8.98
C VAL A 91 22.91 3.13 7.95
N ARG A 92 23.04 4.39 8.34
CA ARG A 92 23.35 5.51 7.41
C ARG A 92 24.66 5.37 6.65
N ASN A 93 25.65 4.73 7.24
CA ASN A 93 26.97 4.50 6.64
C ASN A 93 27.27 3.02 6.37
N THR A 94 26.23 2.19 6.42
CA THR A 94 26.35 0.73 6.21
C THR A 94 26.51 0.45 4.72
N LYS A 95 27.44 -0.43 4.36
CA LYS A 95 27.59 -0.91 2.99
C LYS A 95 26.38 -1.75 2.59
N TYR A 96 26.12 -1.80 1.29
CA TYR A 96 24.94 -2.50 0.77
C TYR A 96 24.90 -4.00 1.16
N GLU A 97 26.06 -4.66 1.15
CA GLU A 97 26.19 -6.08 1.54
C GLU A 97 25.84 -6.31 3.03
N GLU A 98 26.28 -5.40 3.89
CA GLU A 98 25.98 -5.44 5.32
C GLU A 98 24.49 -5.15 5.58
N LEU A 99 23.91 -4.19 4.84
CA LEU A 99 22.48 -3.91 4.88
C LEU A 99 21.67 -5.12 4.43
N GLN A 100 22.08 -5.79 3.34
CA GLN A 100 21.42 -7.01 2.88
C GLN A 100 21.50 -8.12 3.93
N GLN A 101 22.64 -8.32 4.57
CA GLN A 101 22.80 -9.31 5.63
C GLN A 101 21.87 -9.00 6.82
N PHE A 102 21.83 -7.74 7.26
CA PHE A 102 20.91 -7.29 8.31
C PHE A 102 19.46 -7.61 7.94
N VAL A 103 19.00 -7.16 6.76
CA VAL A 103 17.62 -7.35 6.32
C VAL A 103 17.25 -8.83 6.18
N ASN A 104 18.17 -9.67 5.67
CA ASN A 104 17.92 -11.09 5.46
C ASN A 104 17.79 -11.90 6.78
N THR A 105 18.34 -11.39 7.87
CA THR A 105 18.28 -12.03 9.19
C THR A 105 17.26 -11.40 10.14
N SER A 106 16.69 -10.28 9.75
CA SER A 106 15.76 -9.48 10.56
C SER A 106 14.30 -9.85 10.32
N THR A 107 13.47 -9.62 11.33
CA THR A 107 12.00 -9.62 11.19
C THR A 107 11.53 -8.28 10.65
N ILE A 108 10.93 -8.29 9.48
CA ILE A 108 10.54 -7.07 8.75
C ILE A 108 9.01 -6.91 8.75
N ALA A 109 8.53 -5.78 9.29
CA ALA A 109 7.13 -5.40 9.18
C ALA A 109 6.80 -4.92 7.76
N ILE A 110 5.72 -5.46 7.18
CA ILE A 110 5.28 -5.15 5.81
C ILE A 110 3.79 -4.75 5.85
N PRO A 111 3.36 -3.69 5.13
CA PRO A 111 2.00 -3.16 5.22
C PRO A 111 0.91 -4.03 4.56
N GLY A 112 1.26 -5.19 4.05
CA GLY A 112 0.33 -6.15 3.48
C GLY A 112 0.94 -6.93 2.31
N ILE A 113 0.49 -8.16 2.15
CA ILE A 113 1.04 -9.10 1.15
C ILE A 113 0.81 -8.66 -0.30
N ASN A 114 -0.30 -7.95 -0.56
CA ASN A 114 -0.69 -7.51 -1.90
C ASN A 114 -0.31 -6.04 -2.19
N THR A 115 0.55 -5.43 -1.37
CA THR A 115 0.95 -4.03 -1.54
C THR A 115 2.13 -3.85 -2.49
N THR A 116 2.23 -2.67 -3.11
CA THR A 116 3.40 -2.28 -3.91
C THR A 116 4.67 -2.25 -3.06
N ALA A 117 4.56 -1.85 -1.78
CA ALA A 117 5.66 -1.87 -0.83
C ALA A 117 6.26 -3.27 -0.66
N HIS A 118 5.40 -4.29 -0.45
CA HIS A 118 5.84 -5.69 -0.37
C HIS A 118 6.48 -6.17 -1.68
N PHE A 119 5.88 -5.83 -2.82
CA PHE A 119 6.42 -6.21 -4.12
C PHE A 119 7.83 -5.64 -4.32
N LEU A 120 8.02 -4.33 -4.13
CA LEU A 120 9.31 -3.67 -4.30
C LEU A 120 10.36 -4.14 -3.27
N PHE A 121 9.96 -4.29 -2.00
CA PHE A 121 10.84 -4.84 -0.97
C PHE A 121 11.33 -6.25 -1.34
N SER A 122 10.43 -7.11 -1.81
CA SER A 122 10.80 -8.48 -2.20
C SER A 122 11.71 -8.55 -3.42
N GLN A 123 11.66 -7.56 -4.31
CA GLN A 123 12.62 -7.44 -5.42
C GLN A 123 14.00 -6.96 -4.94
N ALA A 124 14.03 -6.01 -4.01
CA ALA A 124 15.27 -5.48 -3.45
C ALA A 124 15.98 -6.47 -2.52
N PHE A 125 15.21 -7.23 -1.73
CA PHE A 125 15.71 -8.17 -0.72
C PHE A 125 15.04 -9.56 -0.86
N PRO A 126 15.35 -10.31 -1.92
CA PRO A 126 14.68 -11.58 -2.21
C PRO A 126 14.97 -12.68 -1.17
N ALA A 127 16.05 -12.57 -0.40
CA ALA A 127 16.42 -13.51 0.66
C ALA A 127 15.81 -13.16 2.03
N ALA A 128 15.12 -12.03 2.18
CA ALA A 128 14.45 -11.65 3.41
C ALA A 128 13.16 -12.46 3.61
N MET A 129 13.25 -13.54 4.41
CA MET A 129 12.15 -14.49 4.59
C MET A 129 11.26 -14.21 5.81
N GLN A 130 11.78 -13.51 6.83
CA GLN A 130 11.06 -13.23 8.06
C GLN A 130 10.23 -11.95 7.92
N LYS A 131 9.05 -12.08 7.32
CA LYS A 131 8.12 -10.97 7.09
C LYS A 131 6.92 -11.09 8.02
N GLN A 132 6.58 -9.99 8.70
CA GLN A 132 5.38 -9.86 9.51
C GLN A 132 4.44 -8.84 8.87
N PHE A 133 3.28 -9.30 8.41
CA PHE A 133 2.28 -8.41 7.81
C PHE A 133 1.43 -7.78 8.90
N MET A 134 1.23 -6.46 8.81
CA MET A 134 0.44 -5.68 9.75
C MET A 134 -0.14 -4.44 9.06
N VAL A 135 -1.09 -3.76 9.71
CA VAL A 135 -1.67 -2.54 9.16
C VAL A 135 -0.61 -1.43 9.13
N PHE A 136 -0.62 -0.62 8.08
CA PHE A 136 0.41 0.39 7.80
C PHE A 136 0.74 1.29 9.01
N HIS A 137 -0.27 1.78 9.72
CA HIS A 137 -0.08 2.69 10.85
C HIS A 137 0.51 2.04 12.11
N GLU A 138 0.60 0.71 12.18
CA GLU A 138 1.21 -0.01 13.29
C GLU A 138 2.71 -0.23 13.11
N ILE A 139 3.25 -0.04 11.90
CA ILE A 139 4.63 -0.41 11.56
C ILE A 139 5.65 0.41 12.35
N GLU A 140 5.47 1.73 12.44
CA GLU A 140 6.40 2.61 13.16
C GLU A 140 6.47 2.25 14.65
N GLU A 141 5.32 1.97 15.27
CA GLU A 141 5.26 1.54 16.66
C GLU A 141 5.91 0.15 16.85
N ALA A 142 5.67 -0.78 15.94
CA ALA A 142 6.27 -2.11 16.00
C ALA A 142 7.79 -2.06 15.93
N VAL A 143 8.35 -1.17 15.10
CA VAL A 143 9.81 -0.94 15.02
C VAL A 143 10.31 -0.24 16.29
N SER A 144 9.66 0.85 16.72
CA SER A 144 10.10 1.65 17.87
C SER A 144 10.05 0.87 19.17
N SER A 145 9.06 0.01 19.37
CA SER A 145 8.94 -0.88 20.51
C SER A 145 9.91 -2.07 20.48
N GLY A 146 10.51 -2.38 19.31
CA GLY A 146 11.37 -3.56 19.13
C GLY A 146 10.60 -4.85 18.92
N LYS A 147 9.31 -4.80 18.60
CA LYS A 147 8.49 -5.96 18.20
C LYS A 147 8.99 -6.58 16.90
N VAL A 148 9.52 -5.76 16.02
CA VAL A 148 10.23 -6.13 14.77
C VAL A 148 11.53 -5.36 14.66
N ASP A 149 12.48 -5.84 13.87
CA ASP A 149 13.81 -5.24 13.71
C ASP A 149 13.80 -4.07 12.74
N ALA A 150 12.95 -4.15 11.72
CA ALA A 150 12.76 -3.10 10.73
C ALA A 150 11.34 -3.13 10.15
N GLY A 151 10.97 -2.07 9.43
CA GLY A 151 9.67 -1.97 8.79
C GLY A 151 9.74 -1.25 7.45
N VAL A 152 8.79 -1.54 6.57
CA VAL A 152 8.64 -0.87 5.27
C VAL A 152 7.47 0.09 5.34
N ILE A 153 7.74 1.38 5.12
CA ILE A 153 6.74 2.45 5.06
C ILE A 153 6.79 3.20 3.73
N ILE A 154 5.76 3.96 3.42
CA ILE A 154 5.68 4.84 2.24
C ILE A 154 5.30 6.23 2.70
#